data_c586450e747dcc360fa393f14461bd88
#
_entry.id   c586450e747dcc360fa393f14461bd88
#
_cell.length_a   1.000
_cell.length_b   1.000
_cell.length_c   1.000
_cell.angle_alpha   90.00
_cell.angle_beta   90.00
_cell.angle_gamma   90.00
#
_symmetry.space_group_name_H-M   'P 1'
#
loop_
_entity.id
_entity.type
_entity.pdbx_description
1 polymer ?
#
loop_
_entity_poly.entity_id
_entity_poly.type
_entity_poly.pdbx_seq_one_letter_code
_entity_poly.pdbx_strand_id
1 'polypeptide(L)'
;AALRAIEVGLKPIVFERGQDVRSRRRDLAKLNKECIVNPESNYCFGEGGAGTYSDGKLYTRAKKRGDILKALEWFVHFGANEEILVDAHPHIGTNKLPQIIRFLNWMNQNLKI
;
A
#
# COMPACT_ATOMS: atom_id res chain seq x y z
N ALA A 1 6.97 -7.29 3.32
CA ALA A 1 8.34 -7.85 3.33
C ALA A 1 9.35 -6.87 3.93
N ALA A 2 9.47 -5.62 3.43
CA ALA A 2 10.46 -4.65 3.90
C ALA A 2 10.37 -4.36 5.41
N LEU A 3 9.17 -4.10 5.94
CA LEU A 3 8.97 -3.89 7.38
C LEU A 3 9.43 -5.08 8.22
N ARG A 4 9.11 -6.30 7.77
CA ARG A 4 9.57 -7.50 8.47
C ARG A 4 11.08 -7.66 8.44
N ALA A 5 11.71 -7.31 7.33
CA ALA A 5 13.17 -7.29 7.23
C ALA A 5 13.79 -6.31 8.23
N ILE A 6 13.21 -5.12 8.35
CA ILE A 6 13.66 -4.10 9.33
C ILE A 6 13.51 -4.62 10.77
N GLU A 7 12.38 -5.24 11.11
CA GLU A 7 12.15 -5.82 12.45
C GLU A 7 13.22 -6.84 12.85
N VAL A 8 13.75 -7.60 11.91
CA VAL A 8 14.80 -8.60 12.18
C VAL A 8 16.22 -8.05 11.96
N GLY A 9 16.37 -6.73 11.88
CA GLY A 9 17.67 -6.06 11.79
C GLY A 9 18.28 -6.00 10.40
N LEU A 10 17.55 -6.37 9.36
CA LEU A 10 18.02 -6.26 7.97
C LEU A 10 17.79 -4.85 7.43
N LYS A 11 18.56 -4.47 6.41
CA LYS A 11 18.43 -3.19 5.70
C LYS A 11 17.90 -3.44 4.28
N PRO A 12 16.58 -3.54 4.08
CA PRO A 12 16.02 -3.79 2.76
C PRO A 12 16.18 -2.58 1.85
N ILE A 13 16.44 -2.85 0.56
CA ILE A 13 16.40 -1.85 -0.51
C ILE A 13 15.19 -2.17 -1.37
N VAL A 14 14.33 -1.18 -1.58
CA VAL A 14 13.10 -1.31 -2.38
C VAL A 14 13.26 -0.49 -3.65
N PHE A 15 13.09 -1.14 -4.80
CA PHE A 15 13.06 -0.51 -6.11
C PHE A 15 11.63 -0.46 -6.64
N GLU A 16 11.17 0.72 -7.01
CA GLU A 16 9.88 0.93 -7.67
C GLU A 16 10.10 1.69 -8.97
N ARG A 17 9.65 1.11 -10.08
CA ARG A 17 9.77 1.71 -11.42
C ARG A 17 8.81 2.89 -11.63
N GLY A 18 7.64 2.82 -11.02
CA GLY A 18 6.56 3.79 -11.25
C GLY A 18 6.70 5.05 -10.40
N GLN A 19 5.69 5.89 -10.51
CA GLN A 19 5.62 7.16 -9.80
C GLN A 19 5.16 6.97 -8.34
N ASP A 20 5.41 7.98 -7.51
CA ASP A 20 4.85 8.07 -6.16
C ASP A 20 3.31 8.24 -6.18
N VAL A 21 2.66 7.95 -5.05
CA VAL A 21 1.19 7.98 -4.91
C VAL A 21 0.58 9.33 -5.34
N ARG A 22 1.23 10.45 -5.06
CA ARG A 22 0.69 11.78 -5.42
C ARG A 22 0.75 12.02 -6.93
N SER A 23 1.86 11.69 -7.54
CA SER A 23 2.05 11.82 -8.99
C SER A 23 1.11 10.89 -9.74
N ARG A 24 1.01 9.64 -9.31
CA ARG A 24 0.05 8.67 -9.85
C ARG A 24 -1.39 9.18 -9.80
N ARG A 25 -1.80 9.79 -8.69
CA ARG A 25 -3.16 10.33 -8.54
C ARG A 25 -3.46 11.40 -9.59
N ARG A 26 -2.50 12.28 -9.89
CA ARG A 26 -2.63 13.31 -10.94
C ARG A 26 -2.73 12.68 -12.32
N ASP A 27 -1.89 11.71 -12.62
CA ASP A 27 -1.87 11.01 -13.90
C ASP A 27 -3.17 10.21 -14.11
N LEU A 28 -3.70 9.56 -13.09
CA LEU A 28 -4.98 8.87 -13.13
C LEU A 28 -6.16 9.82 -13.30
N ALA A 29 -6.13 11.00 -12.67
CA ALA A 29 -7.14 12.03 -12.88
C ALA A 29 -7.17 12.49 -14.34
N LYS A 30 -6.00 12.64 -14.97
CA LYS A 30 -5.88 12.97 -16.39
C LYS A 30 -6.39 11.84 -17.28
N LEU A 31 -6.03 10.59 -16.97
CA LEU A 31 -6.57 9.42 -17.67
C LEU A 31 -8.11 9.39 -17.63
N ASN A 32 -8.71 9.61 -16.45
CA ASN A 32 -10.16 9.55 -16.28
C ASN A 32 -10.90 10.72 -16.94
N LYS A 33 -10.29 11.90 -17.02
CA LYS A 33 -10.92 13.10 -17.61
C LYS A 33 -10.70 13.22 -19.12
N GLU A 34 -9.52 12.86 -19.57
CA GLU A 34 -9.07 13.12 -20.95
C GLU A 34 -8.92 11.83 -21.77
N CYS A 35 -9.12 10.66 -21.14
CA CYS A 35 -8.90 9.34 -21.76
C CYS A 35 -7.48 9.14 -22.31
N ILE A 36 -6.50 9.85 -21.74
CA ILE A 36 -5.09 9.76 -22.15
C ILE A 36 -4.35 8.81 -21.22
N VAL A 37 -3.87 7.68 -21.76
CA VAL A 37 -3.05 6.73 -21.03
C VAL A 37 -1.59 7.15 -21.05
N ASN A 38 -0.99 7.34 -19.87
CA ASN A 38 0.45 7.47 -19.74
C ASN A 38 1.05 6.07 -19.57
N PRO A 39 1.87 5.56 -20.50
CA PRO A 39 2.46 4.21 -20.39
C PRO A 39 3.42 4.08 -19.20
N GLU A 40 3.96 5.18 -18.69
CA GLU A 40 4.89 5.22 -17.56
C GLU A 40 4.20 5.50 -16.21
N SER A 41 2.91 5.87 -16.20
CA SER A 41 2.16 6.16 -14.97
C SER A 41 0.66 5.92 -15.16
N ASN A 42 0.17 4.80 -14.64
CA ASN A 42 -1.23 4.37 -14.80
C ASN A 42 -1.65 3.47 -13.64
N TYR A 43 -2.79 2.76 -13.78
CA TYR A 43 -3.30 1.86 -12.74
C TYR A 43 -2.44 0.60 -12.51
N CYS A 44 -1.60 0.22 -13.48
CA CYS A 44 -0.97 -1.11 -13.46
C CYS A 44 0.20 -1.22 -12.47
N PHE A 45 0.93 -0.15 -12.24
CA PHE A 45 2.13 -0.16 -11.41
C PHE A 45 2.43 1.22 -10.80
N GLY A 46 3.44 1.29 -9.94
CA GLY A 46 3.85 2.45 -9.18
C GLY A 46 3.72 2.21 -7.68
N GLU A 47 4.04 3.19 -6.89
CA GLU A 47 4.02 3.11 -5.44
C GLU A 47 2.68 2.55 -4.92
N GLY A 48 2.75 1.45 -4.14
CA GLY A 48 1.60 0.70 -3.65
C GLY A 48 1.01 -0.29 -4.65
N GLY A 49 1.52 -0.35 -5.90
CA GLY A 49 1.11 -1.30 -6.93
C GLY A 49 -0.24 -0.98 -7.58
N ALA A 50 -0.78 -1.97 -8.28
CA ALA A 50 -2.07 -1.85 -8.97
C ALA A 50 -3.27 -1.64 -8.04
N GLY A 51 -3.15 -2.08 -6.78
CA GLY A 51 -4.21 -1.98 -5.78
C GLY A 51 -4.34 -0.64 -5.07
N THR A 52 -3.41 0.30 -5.25
CA THR A 52 -3.35 1.56 -4.49
C THR A 52 -4.64 2.37 -4.50
N TYR A 53 -5.36 2.36 -5.61
CA TYR A 53 -6.61 3.11 -5.82
C TYR A 53 -7.85 2.20 -5.84
N SER A 54 -7.73 0.99 -5.30
CA SER A 54 -8.85 0.09 -5.03
C SER A 54 -9.46 0.38 -3.65
N ASP A 55 -10.48 -0.38 -3.28
CA ASP A 55 -11.06 -0.34 -1.93
C ASP A 55 -10.17 -1.04 -0.87
N GLY A 56 -9.06 -1.66 -1.29
CA GLY A 56 -8.09 -2.29 -0.39
C GLY A 56 -8.65 -3.49 0.36
N LYS A 57 -9.25 -4.45 -0.36
CA LYS A 57 -9.71 -5.72 0.20
C LYS A 57 -8.55 -6.51 0.80
N LEU A 58 -8.69 -6.92 2.05
CA LEU A 58 -7.66 -7.60 2.83
C LEU A 58 -7.97 -9.09 3.08
N TYR A 59 -9.03 -9.61 2.46
CA TYR A 59 -9.38 -11.01 2.62
C TYR A 59 -8.36 -11.94 1.96
N THR A 60 -7.94 -12.98 2.69
CA THR A 60 -7.08 -14.03 2.18
C THR A 60 -7.52 -15.40 2.66
N ARG A 61 -7.34 -16.41 1.82
CA ARG A 61 -7.52 -17.83 2.19
C ARG A 61 -6.23 -18.47 2.71
N ALA A 62 -5.11 -17.78 2.62
CA ALA A 62 -3.78 -18.27 3.01
C ALA A 62 -3.57 -18.19 4.53
N LYS A 63 -4.29 -19.04 5.29
CA LYS A 63 -4.20 -19.07 6.75
C LYS A 63 -3.08 -19.95 7.31
N LYS A 64 -2.43 -20.75 6.46
CA LYS A 64 -1.44 -21.76 6.91
C LYS A 64 -0.01 -21.25 7.00
N ARG A 65 0.32 -20.13 6.36
CA ARG A 65 1.68 -19.58 6.31
C ARG A 65 1.65 -18.09 6.60
N GLY A 66 2.46 -17.67 7.56
CA GLY A 66 2.56 -16.27 7.97
C GLY A 66 1.46 -15.82 8.94
N ASP A 67 1.74 -14.73 9.61
CA ASP A 67 0.84 -14.11 10.58
C ASP A 67 0.04 -13.00 9.90
N ILE A 68 -1.22 -13.29 9.57
CA ILE A 68 -2.13 -12.34 8.93
C ILE A 68 -2.49 -11.22 9.88
N LEU A 69 -2.71 -11.54 11.17
CA LEU A 69 -3.09 -10.56 12.18
C LEU A 69 -2.02 -9.47 12.30
N LYS A 70 -0.75 -9.88 12.35
CA LYS A 70 0.37 -8.95 12.38
C LYS A 70 0.40 -8.00 11.17
N ALA A 71 0.05 -8.49 9.98
CA ALA A 71 -0.05 -7.63 8.81
C ALA A 71 -1.20 -6.60 8.93
N LEU A 72 -2.35 -7.01 9.49
CA LEU A 72 -3.48 -6.11 9.73
C LEU A 72 -3.15 -5.08 10.82
N GLU A 73 -2.47 -5.48 11.89
CA GLU A 73 -1.98 -4.58 12.94
C GLU A 73 -1.05 -3.49 12.37
N TRP A 74 -0.18 -3.85 11.41
CA TRP A 74 0.61 -2.85 10.71
C TRP A 74 -0.25 -1.84 9.95
N PHE A 75 -1.30 -2.29 9.25
CA PHE A 75 -2.21 -1.36 8.57
C PHE A 75 -2.94 -0.44 9.56
N VAL A 76 -3.37 -0.94 10.71
CA VAL A 76 -3.96 -0.13 11.77
C VAL A 76 -2.95 0.89 12.30
N HIS A 77 -1.73 0.46 12.57
CA HIS A 77 -0.65 1.35 13.01
C HIS A 77 -0.39 2.50 12.01
N PHE A 78 -0.58 2.25 10.72
CA PHE A 78 -0.45 3.26 9.66
C PHE A 78 -1.76 3.99 9.30
N GLY A 79 -2.81 3.85 10.10
CA GLY A 79 -4.03 4.64 10.02
C GLY A 79 -5.24 3.95 9.41
N ALA A 80 -5.22 2.64 9.23
CA ALA A 80 -6.43 1.88 8.91
C ALA A 80 -7.36 1.82 10.14
N ASN A 81 -8.66 1.56 9.90
CA ASN A 81 -9.62 1.37 10.97
C ASN A 81 -9.34 0.06 11.72
N GLU A 82 -9.43 0.08 13.05
CA GLU A 82 -9.26 -1.11 13.91
C GLU A 82 -10.28 -2.23 13.61
N GLU A 83 -11.42 -1.90 13.04
CA GLU A 83 -12.43 -2.88 12.61
C GLU A 83 -11.88 -3.94 11.67
N ILE A 84 -10.82 -3.65 10.92
CA ILE A 84 -10.17 -4.64 10.04
C ILE A 84 -9.59 -5.84 10.80
N LEU A 85 -9.34 -5.72 12.10
CA LEU A 85 -8.82 -6.79 12.93
C LEU A 85 -9.86 -7.85 13.27
N VAL A 86 -11.14 -7.48 13.26
CA VAL A 86 -12.27 -8.35 13.68
C VAL A 86 -13.25 -8.66 12.55
N ASP A 87 -13.21 -7.91 11.45
CA ASP A 87 -14.11 -8.12 10.31
C ASP A 87 -13.73 -9.41 9.55
N ALA A 88 -14.74 -10.16 9.11
CA ALA A 88 -14.56 -11.37 8.31
C ALA A 88 -14.04 -11.07 6.88
N HIS A 89 -14.39 -9.93 6.31
CA HIS A 89 -14.00 -9.46 4.99
C HIS A 89 -13.50 -8.01 5.06
N PRO A 90 -12.36 -7.75 5.71
CA PRO A 90 -11.90 -6.39 5.96
C PRO A 90 -11.47 -5.69 4.67
N HIS A 91 -11.68 -4.38 4.63
CA HIS A 91 -11.16 -3.49 3.58
C HIS A 91 -10.73 -2.15 4.19
N ILE A 92 -9.74 -1.52 3.56
CA ILE A 92 -9.17 -0.26 4.06
C ILE A 92 -9.99 0.95 3.63
N GLY A 93 -10.55 0.91 2.45
CA GLY A 93 -11.25 2.02 1.80
C GLY A 93 -10.35 2.83 0.86
N THR A 94 -10.94 3.23 -0.27
CA THR A 94 -10.25 3.88 -1.40
C THR A 94 -9.53 5.18 -1.03
N ASN A 95 -10.09 5.95 -0.10
CA ASN A 95 -9.51 7.24 0.30
C ASN A 95 -8.37 7.09 1.33
N LYS A 96 -8.39 6.03 2.13
CA LYS A 96 -7.38 5.79 3.19
C LYS A 96 -6.15 5.07 2.67
N LEU A 97 -6.30 4.15 1.74
CA LEU A 97 -5.21 3.32 1.25
C LEU A 97 -4.02 4.14 0.70
N PRO A 98 -4.20 5.16 -0.15
CA PRO A 98 -3.10 6.01 -0.59
C PRO A 98 -2.36 6.74 0.54
N GLN A 99 -3.06 7.10 1.62
CA GLN A 99 -2.47 7.77 2.78
C GLN A 99 -1.58 6.80 3.57
N ILE A 100 -2.06 5.57 3.77
CA ILE A 100 -1.31 4.50 4.45
C ILE A 100 -0.03 4.16 3.68
N ILE A 101 -0.13 3.98 2.36
CA ILE A 101 1.02 3.70 1.50
C ILE A 101 2.07 4.81 1.59
N ARG A 102 1.63 6.04 1.55
CA ARG A 102 2.53 7.19 1.69
C ARG A 102 3.24 7.21 3.04
N PHE A 103 2.53 6.91 4.12
CA PHE A 103 3.11 6.87 5.46
C PHE A 103 4.10 5.72 5.61
N LEU A 104 3.78 4.54 5.06
CA LEU A 104 4.70 3.40 4.98
C LEU A 104 6.01 3.76 4.28
N ASN A 105 5.95 4.48 3.19
CA ASN A 105 7.15 4.90 2.46
C ASN A 105 7.95 5.97 3.20
N TRP A 106 7.29 6.91 3.83
CA TRP A 106 7.96 7.89 4.68
C TRP A 106 8.73 7.20 5.82
N MET A 107 8.14 6.21 6.47
CA MET A 107 8.80 5.39 7.50
C MET A 107 10.01 4.66 6.95
N ASN A 108 9.90 4.01 5.78
CA ASN A 108 11.01 3.32 5.15
C ASN A 108 12.19 4.25 4.79
N GLN A 109 11.91 5.51 4.46
CA GLN A 109 12.93 6.51 4.15
C GLN A 109 13.58 7.11 5.39
N ASN A 110 12.86 7.21 6.51
CA ASN A 110 13.29 7.90 7.72
C ASN A 110 13.76 6.95 8.83
N LEU A 111 13.46 5.67 8.75
CA LEU A 111 14.10 4.66 9.58
C LEU A 111 15.51 4.38 9.06
N LYS A 112 16.35 5.39 9.11
CA LYS A 112 17.81 5.21 9.09
C LYS A 112 18.21 4.64 10.45
N ILE A 113 18.04 3.38 10.58
CA ILE A 113 18.70 2.63 11.64
C ILE A 113 20.09 2.22 11.12
#